data_daa56f7bf8f3b9d4c29a66b597fdd9e4
#
_entry.id   daa56f7bf8f3b9d4c29a66b597fdd9e4
#
_cell.length_a   1.000
_cell.length_b   1.000
_cell.length_c   1.000
_cell.angle_alpha   90.00
_cell.angle_beta   90.00
_cell.angle_gamma   90.00
#
_symmetry.space_group_name_H-M   'P 1'
#
loop_
_entity.id
_entity.type
_entity.pdbx_description
1 polymer ?
#
loop_
_entity_poly.entity_id
_entity_poly.type
_entity_poly.pdbx_seq_one_letter_code
_entity_poly.pdbx_strand_id
1 'polypeptide(L)'
;LKRAVAKSYVLTAILSIIVLVLSEVTVQQVLQFLHTPENVIGLSLMYIRMVFAGIPIIAAYNIFAAILRALGNSRSPLIAMIVAAFINVGLDLLFVAVFGWGVLGAAIATVIAQGFSAAYCLSVLRHIPDVRLTREDFHQQPAMSLRLLKLAAPLAIQNVIISVGGLTVQYVVNGFGFLFVAGFTAANKLYGVLEMASLSYGYAITTYVGQNLGAK
;
A
#
# COMPACT_ATOMS: atom_id res chain seq x y z
N LEU A 1 -8.11 -1.83 23.38
CA LEU A 1 -8.21 -1.35 22.00
C LEU A 1 -7.22 -0.22 21.72
N LYS A 2 -7.27 0.94 22.41
CA LYS A 2 -6.44 2.12 22.19
C LYS A 2 -4.94 1.83 22.14
N ARG A 3 -4.43 1.05 23.10
CA ARG A 3 -3.02 0.62 23.15
C ARG A 3 -2.62 -0.21 21.92
N ALA A 4 -3.48 -1.10 21.43
CA ALA A 4 -3.21 -1.86 20.21
C ALA A 4 -3.14 -0.94 18.98
N VAL A 5 -4.06 0.01 18.86
CA VAL A 5 -4.06 1.02 17.80
C VAL A 5 -2.80 1.87 17.85
N ALA A 6 -2.41 2.39 19.03
CA ALA A 6 -1.18 3.17 19.21
C ALA A 6 0.07 2.39 18.79
N LYS A 7 0.17 1.11 19.20
CA LYS A 7 1.30 0.24 18.81
C LYS A 7 1.29 -0.08 17.32
N SER A 8 0.13 -0.28 16.71
CA SER A 8 0.04 -0.45 15.26
C SER A 8 0.56 0.78 14.51
N TYR A 9 0.25 1.99 14.97
CA TYR A 9 0.80 3.22 14.36
C TYR A 9 2.32 3.28 14.46
N VAL A 10 2.86 3.02 15.65
CA VAL A 10 4.32 3.04 15.85
C VAL A 10 5.02 1.98 14.99
N LEU A 11 4.52 0.75 14.98
CA LEU A 11 5.08 -0.33 14.17
C LEU A 11 5.00 0.00 12.68
N THR A 12 3.86 0.49 12.21
CA THR A 12 3.70 0.89 10.80
C THR A 12 4.65 2.02 10.42
N ALA A 13 4.82 3.03 11.29
CA ALA A 13 5.76 4.12 11.05
C ALA A 13 7.22 3.63 10.97
N ILE A 14 7.65 2.80 11.92
CA ILE A 14 8.99 2.23 11.92
C ILE A 14 9.22 1.37 10.67
N LEU A 15 8.30 0.45 10.39
CA LEU A 15 8.42 -0.45 9.24
C LEU A 15 8.39 0.31 7.92
N SER A 16 7.55 1.34 7.77
CA SER A 16 7.49 2.15 6.55
C SER A 16 8.80 2.90 6.30
N ILE A 17 9.46 3.40 7.35
CA ILE A 17 10.76 4.06 7.23
C ILE A 17 11.84 3.04 6.87
N ILE A 18 11.85 1.86 7.49
CA ILE A 18 12.80 0.80 7.17
C ILE A 18 12.65 0.38 5.69
N VAL A 19 11.41 0.14 5.25
CA VAL A 19 11.15 -0.22 3.85
C VAL A 19 11.54 0.89 2.90
N LEU A 20 11.24 2.15 3.22
CA LEU A 20 11.65 3.31 2.43
C LEU A 20 13.18 3.33 2.24
N VAL A 21 13.94 3.26 3.34
CA VAL A 21 15.41 3.31 3.30
C VAL A 21 15.97 2.13 2.50
N LEU A 22 15.49 0.91 2.76
CA LEU A 22 15.93 -0.28 2.04
C LEU A 22 15.64 -0.16 0.54
N SER A 23 14.42 0.30 0.18
CA SER A 23 14.02 0.47 -1.20
C SER A 23 14.87 1.52 -1.92
N GLU A 24 15.13 2.67 -1.28
CA GLU A 24 15.98 3.72 -1.86
C GLU A 24 17.44 3.25 -2.07
N VAL A 25 17.97 2.47 -1.17
CA VAL A 25 19.35 1.93 -1.28
C VAL A 25 19.44 0.86 -2.37
N THR A 26 18.41 0.04 -2.53
CA THR A 26 18.45 -1.13 -3.43
C THR A 26 17.88 -0.90 -4.82
N VAL A 27 17.14 0.19 -5.05
CA VAL A 27 16.40 0.42 -6.31
C VAL A 27 17.30 0.37 -7.55
N GLN A 28 18.50 0.93 -7.47
CA GLN A 28 19.42 0.98 -8.62
C GLN A 28 19.93 -0.43 -8.96
N GLN A 29 20.32 -1.20 -7.95
CA GLN A 29 20.76 -2.59 -8.13
C GLN A 29 19.65 -3.47 -8.69
N VAL A 30 18.42 -3.27 -8.21
CA VAL A 30 17.24 -4.02 -8.71
C VAL A 30 16.98 -3.70 -10.18
N LEU A 31 17.02 -2.44 -10.60
CA LEU A 31 16.82 -2.06 -12.00
C LEU A 31 17.93 -2.60 -12.92
N GLN A 32 19.17 -2.60 -12.45
CA GLN A 32 20.29 -3.21 -13.18
C GLN A 32 20.12 -4.73 -13.29
N PHE A 33 19.73 -5.39 -12.22
CA PHE A 33 19.46 -6.84 -12.22
C PHE A 33 18.32 -7.22 -13.18
N LEU A 34 17.32 -6.36 -13.31
CA LEU A 34 16.19 -6.55 -14.24
C LEU A 34 16.56 -6.20 -15.70
N HIS A 35 17.83 -5.88 -15.99
CA HIS A 35 18.30 -5.49 -17.32
C HIS A 35 17.46 -4.37 -17.95
N THR A 36 17.13 -3.35 -17.14
CA THR A 36 16.37 -2.18 -17.62
C THR A 36 17.21 -1.43 -18.67
N PRO A 37 16.66 -1.14 -19.87
CA PRO A 37 17.39 -0.44 -20.92
C PRO A 37 17.92 0.92 -20.46
N GLU A 38 19.16 1.27 -20.90
CA GLU A 38 19.86 2.48 -20.46
C GLU A 38 19.08 3.78 -20.77
N ASN A 39 18.33 3.80 -21.88
CA ASN A 39 17.50 4.95 -22.28
C ASN A 39 16.29 5.19 -21.36
N VAL A 40 15.90 4.22 -20.55
CA VAL A 40 14.71 4.29 -19.68
C VAL A 40 15.08 4.31 -18.20
N ILE A 41 16.27 3.82 -17.84
CA ILE A 41 16.68 3.62 -16.43
C ILE A 41 16.62 4.93 -15.62
N GLY A 42 16.99 6.06 -16.20
CA GLY A 42 16.96 7.37 -15.54
C GLY A 42 15.54 7.81 -15.17
N LEU A 43 14.60 7.68 -16.10
CA LEU A 43 13.18 7.99 -15.88
C LEU A 43 12.54 7.03 -14.88
N SER A 44 12.89 5.73 -14.98
CA SER A 44 12.41 4.71 -14.06
C SER A 44 12.88 4.96 -12.63
N LEU A 45 14.16 5.30 -12.45
CA LEU A 45 14.72 5.65 -11.14
C LEU A 45 14.01 6.86 -10.53
N MET A 46 13.79 7.91 -11.31
CA MET A 46 13.11 9.11 -10.85
C MET A 46 11.68 8.80 -10.38
N TYR A 47 10.92 8.03 -11.18
CA TYR A 47 9.57 7.60 -10.84
C TYR A 47 9.53 6.76 -9.57
N ILE A 48 10.33 5.70 -9.53
CA ILE A 48 10.32 4.73 -8.43
C ILE A 48 10.74 5.40 -7.12
N ARG A 49 11.77 6.25 -7.13
CA ARG A 49 12.19 7.00 -5.94
C ARG A 49 11.09 7.91 -5.42
N MET A 50 10.38 8.61 -6.30
CA MET A 50 9.24 9.44 -5.89
C MET A 50 8.12 8.60 -5.27
N VAL A 51 7.81 7.43 -5.85
CA VAL A 51 6.83 6.50 -5.28
C VAL A 51 7.30 5.96 -3.94
N PHE A 52 8.59 5.62 -3.80
CA PHE A 52 9.15 5.16 -2.53
C PHE A 52 9.12 6.24 -1.44
N ALA A 53 9.39 7.50 -1.79
CA ALA A 53 9.20 8.61 -0.86
C ALA A 53 7.74 8.71 -0.36
N GLY A 54 6.77 8.23 -1.14
CA GLY A 54 5.36 8.10 -0.74
C GLY A 54 5.04 6.92 0.18
N ILE A 55 5.96 5.96 0.41
CA ILE A 55 5.70 4.76 1.23
C ILE A 55 5.12 5.09 2.61
N PRO A 56 5.64 6.06 3.39
CA PRO A 56 5.06 6.38 4.69
C PRO A 56 3.60 6.88 4.61
N ILE A 57 3.26 7.60 3.54
CA ILE A 57 1.91 8.12 3.30
C ILE A 57 0.97 6.97 2.95
N ILE A 58 1.41 6.07 2.08
CA ILE A 58 0.66 4.87 1.69
C ILE A 58 0.45 3.96 2.90
N ALA A 59 1.48 3.76 3.71
CA ALA A 59 1.39 2.98 4.95
C ALA A 59 0.41 3.61 5.95
N ALA A 60 0.42 4.95 6.09
CA ALA A 60 -0.52 5.67 6.94
C ALA A 60 -1.96 5.47 6.46
N TYR A 61 -2.24 5.60 5.16
CA TYR A 61 -3.58 5.29 4.63
C TYR A 61 -4.00 3.86 4.95
N ASN A 62 -3.11 2.88 4.68
CA ASN A 62 -3.43 1.48 4.89
C ASN A 62 -3.76 1.15 6.34
N ILE A 63 -2.99 1.66 7.32
CA ILE A 63 -3.26 1.42 8.73
C ILE A 63 -4.55 2.12 9.18
N PHE A 64 -4.82 3.35 8.76
CA PHE A 64 -6.04 4.06 9.10
C PHE A 64 -7.27 3.37 8.53
N ALA A 65 -7.21 2.95 7.26
CA ALA A 65 -8.26 2.20 6.60
C ALA A 65 -8.50 0.82 7.25
N ALA A 66 -7.43 0.13 7.66
CA ALA A 66 -7.54 -1.15 8.36
C ALA A 66 -8.23 -1.00 9.72
N ILE A 67 -7.90 0.04 10.50
CA ILE A 67 -8.53 0.31 11.78
C ILE A 67 -10.01 0.66 11.60
N LEU A 68 -10.35 1.52 10.62
CA LEU A 68 -11.75 1.84 10.32
C LEU A 68 -12.55 0.60 9.94
N ARG A 69 -12.00 -0.28 9.09
CA ARG A 69 -12.64 -1.56 8.74
C ARG A 69 -12.82 -2.46 9.97
N ALA A 70 -11.81 -2.56 10.82
CA ALA A 70 -11.90 -3.35 12.06
C ALA A 70 -12.97 -2.85 13.01
N LEU A 71 -13.26 -1.54 13.01
CA LEU A 71 -14.36 -0.91 13.76
C LEU A 71 -15.73 -1.02 13.05
N GLY A 72 -15.81 -1.71 11.92
CA GLY A 72 -17.04 -1.87 11.13
C GLY A 72 -17.32 -0.73 10.14
N ASN A 73 -16.46 0.29 10.07
CA ASN A 73 -16.62 1.40 9.13
C ASN A 73 -15.82 1.13 7.84
N SER A 74 -16.39 0.38 6.92
CA SER A 74 -15.80 0.14 5.60
C SER A 74 -16.16 1.22 4.58
N ARG A 75 -17.16 2.07 4.86
CA ARG A 75 -17.61 3.12 3.94
C ARG A 75 -16.59 4.26 3.82
N SER A 76 -16.03 4.71 4.94
CA SER A 76 -15.09 5.84 4.93
C SER A 76 -13.82 5.55 4.12
N PRO A 77 -13.12 4.40 4.28
CA PRO A 77 -11.99 4.06 3.42
C PRO A 77 -12.36 3.94 1.93
N LEU A 78 -13.55 3.44 1.62
CA LEU A 78 -14.04 3.35 0.25
C LEU A 78 -14.24 4.73 -0.37
N ILE A 79 -14.90 5.65 0.34
CA ILE A 79 -15.10 7.03 -0.11
C ILE A 79 -13.75 7.72 -0.31
N ALA A 80 -12.83 7.57 0.65
CA ALA A 80 -11.48 8.11 0.55
C ALA A 80 -10.78 7.67 -0.75
N MET A 81 -10.86 6.38 -1.06
CA MET A 81 -10.21 5.81 -2.25
C MET A 81 -10.87 6.28 -3.54
N ILE A 82 -12.21 6.36 -3.60
CA ILE A 82 -12.93 6.86 -4.78
C ILE A 82 -12.57 8.32 -5.04
N VAL A 83 -12.63 9.17 -4.03
CA VAL A 83 -12.30 10.60 -4.17
C VAL A 83 -10.83 10.78 -4.55
N ALA A 84 -9.92 10.01 -3.94
CA ALA A 84 -8.50 10.04 -4.29
C ALA A 84 -8.24 9.61 -5.73
N ALA A 85 -9.01 8.66 -6.27
CA ALA A 85 -8.89 8.28 -7.68
C ALA A 85 -9.23 9.44 -8.62
N PHE A 86 -10.29 10.20 -8.33
CA PHE A 86 -10.63 11.41 -9.10
C PHE A 86 -9.58 12.50 -8.95
N ILE A 87 -9.07 12.72 -7.73
CA ILE A 87 -7.96 13.66 -7.47
C ILE A 87 -6.72 13.23 -8.26
N ASN A 88 -6.37 11.95 -8.25
CA ASN A 88 -5.21 11.43 -8.99
C ASN A 88 -5.36 11.70 -10.48
N VAL A 89 -6.48 11.34 -11.09
CA VAL A 89 -6.75 11.61 -12.53
C VAL A 89 -6.66 13.10 -12.85
N GLY A 90 -7.26 13.96 -12.01
CA GLY A 90 -7.20 15.41 -12.20
C GLY A 90 -5.78 15.96 -12.11
N LEU A 91 -5.00 15.49 -11.12
CA LEU A 91 -3.60 15.90 -10.95
C LEU A 91 -2.68 15.31 -12.03
N ASP A 92 -2.95 14.09 -12.51
CA ASP A 92 -2.22 13.50 -13.64
C ASP A 92 -2.38 14.36 -14.89
N LEU A 93 -3.61 14.75 -15.21
CA LEU A 93 -3.87 15.65 -16.33
C LEU A 93 -3.18 17.00 -16.16
N LEU A 94 -3.22 17.57 -14.97
CA LEU A 94 -2.60 18.85 -14.67
C LEU A 94 -1.06 18.77 -14.76
N PHE A 95 -0.44 17.80 -14.10
CA PHE A 95 1.02 17.72 -14.01
C PHE A 95 1.65 17.16 -15.28
N VAL A 96 1.00 16.20 -15.94
CA VAL A 96 1.54 15.58 -17.14
C VAL A 96 1.17 16.36 -18.39
N ALA A 97 -0.12 16.71 -18.59
CA ALA A 97 -0.59 17.33 -19.80
C ALA A 97 -0.39 18.86 -19.80
N VAL A 98 -0.61 19.55 -18.70
CA VAL A 98 -0.52 21.01 -18.63
C VAL A 98 0.90 21.47 -18.27
N PHE A 99 1.49 20.91 -17.21
CA PHE A 99 2.83 21.31 -16.76
C PHE A 99 3.96 20.60 -17.48
N GLY A 100 3.69 19.51 -18.21
CA GLY A 100 4.69 18.77 -18.96
C GLY A 100 5.70 18.01 -18.08
N TRP A 101 5.37 17.73 -16.81
CA TRP A 101 6.28 17.05 -15.88
C TRP A 101 6.45 15.55 -16.18
N GLY A 102 5.71 15.02 -17.14
CA GLY A 102 5.82 13.63 -17.59
C GLY A 102 5.65 12.63 -16.43
N VAL A 103 6.57 11.68 -16.39
CA VAL A 103 6.55 10.56 -15.44
C VAL A 103 6.62 11.02 -13.97
N LEU A 104 7.40 12.08 -13.69
CA LEU A 104 7.51 12.65 -12.35
C LEU A 104 6.17 13.23 -11.88
N GLY A 105 5.45 13.91 -12.78
CA GLY A 105 4.14 14.46 -12.49
C GLY A 105 3.14 13.40 -12.06
N ALA A 106 3.10 12.26 -12.76
CA ALA A 106 2.26 11.12 -12.42
C ALA A 106 2.61 10.52 -11.04
N ALA A 107 3.92 10.41 -10.73
CA ALA A 107 4.34 9.93 -9.42
C ALA A 107 3.88 10.86 -8.27
N ILE A 108 4.07 12.16 -8.44
CA ILE A 108 3.65 13.17 -7.46
C ILE A 108 2.13 13.17 -7.29
N ALA A 109 1.36 13.11 -8.38
CA ALA A 109 -0.10 13.04 -8.35
C ALA A 109 -0.59 11.83 -7.52
N THR A 110 0.04 10.68 -7.71
CA THR A 110 -0.26 9.46 -6.94
C THR A 110 0.00 9.65 -5.45
N VAL A 111 1.15 10.22 -5.08
CA VAL A 111 1.49 10.45 -3.66
C VAL A 111 0.53 11.46 -3.01
N ILE A 112 0.15 12.52 -3.71
CA ILE A 112 -0.82 13.51 -3.21
C ILE A 112 -2.20 12.87 -3.02
N ALA A 113 -2.68 12.09 -3.98
CA ALA A 113 -3.96 11.38 -3.89
C ALA A 113 -3.99 10.41 -2.69
N GLN A 114 -2.91 9.68 -2.46
CA GLN A 114 -2.77 8.81 -1.28
C GLN A 114 -2.71 9.62 0.03
N GLY A 115 -2.04 10.77 0.01
CA GLY A 115 -2.03 11.71 1.13
C GLY A 115 -3.43 12.21 1.50
N PHE A 116 -4.25 12.52 0.51
CA PHE A 116 -5.65 12.86 0.72
C PHE A 116 -6.42 11.72 1.39
N SER A 117 -6.28 10.49 0.88
CA SER A 117 -6.92 9.31 1.47
C SER A 117 -6.52 9.10 2.93
N ALA A 118 -5.22 9.23 3.23
CA ALA A 118 -4.70 9.12 4.59
C ALA A 118 -5.27 10.20 5.52
N ALA A 119 -5.28 11.47 5.05
CA ALA A 119 -5.80 12.59 5.82
C ALA A 119 -7.29 12.46 6.10
N TYR A 120 -8.09 12.04 5.10
CA TYR A 120 -9.51 11.79 5.27
C TYR A 120 -9.78 10.66 6.28
N CYS A 121 -9.13 9.51 6.14
CA CYS A 121 -9.30 8.40 7.07
C CYS A 121 -8.87 8.78 8.50
N LEU A 122 -7.77 9.52 8.66
CA LEU A 122 -7.33 10.04 9.94
C LEU A 122 -8.37 11.01 10.56
N SER A 123 -8.94 11.89 9.75
CA SER A 123 -10.00 12.81 10.17
C SER A 123 -11.20 12.04 10.73
N VAL A 124 -11.65 10.99 10.04
CA VAL A 124 -12.75 10.15 10.53
C VAL A 124 -12.37 9.44 11.84
N LEU A 125 -11.16 8.87 11.93
CA LEU A 125 -10.70 8.19 13.16
C LEU A 125 -10.64 9.11 14.38
N ARG A 126 -10.25 10.39 14.19
CA ARG A 126 -10.20 11.38 15.28
C ARG A 126 -11.57 11.67 15.90
N HIS A 127 -12.65 11.44 15.17
CA HIS A 127 -14.02 11.63 15.66
C HIS A 127 -14.59 10.40 16.36
N ILE A 128 -13.89 9.26 16.36
CA ILE A 128 -14.33 8.04 17.03
C ILE A 128 -13.72 7.99 18.46
N PRO A 129 -14.53 8.10 19.53
CA PRO A 129 -14.02 8.18 20.90
C PRO A 129 -13.22 6.95 21.34
N ASP A 130 -13.59 5.75 20.83
CA ASP A 130 -13.01 4.46 21.21
C ASP A 130 -11.55 4.30 20.75
N VAL A 131 -11.12 5.07 19.75
CA VAL A 131 -9.76 5.02 19.22
C VAL A 131 -9.02 6.37 19.34
N ARG A 132 -9.59 7.31 20.06
CA ARG A 132 -8.92 8.58 20.37
C ARG A 132 -7.76 8.32 21.31
N LEU A 133 -6.53 8.48 20.79
CA LEU A 133 -5.30 8.18 21.50
C LEU A 133 -4.90 9.31 22.43
N THR A 134 -4.35 8.94 23.59
CA THR A 134 -3.67 9.82 24.55
C THR A 134 -2.18 9.46 24.60
N ARG A 135 -1.35 10.33 25.20
CA ARG A 135 0.08 10.05 25.36
C ARG A 135 0.34 8.77 26.17
N GLU A 136 -0.54 8.42 27.08
CA GLU A 136 -0.44 7.21 27.91
C GLU A 136 -0.58 5.91 27.10
N ASP A 137 -1.35 5.95 25.99
CA ASP A 137 -1.55 4.79 25.12
C ASP A 137 -0.27 4.37 24.38
N PHE A 138 0.71 5.27 24.28
CA PHE A 138 2.02 5.00 23.66
C PHE A 138 3.06 4.39 24.58
N HIS A 139 2.76 4.24 25.90
CA HIS A 139 3.69 3.64 26.86
C HIS A 139 4.17 2.26 26.41
N GLN A 140 5.43 1.94 26.74
CA GLN A 140 6.09 0.73 26.29
C GLN A 140 5.36 -0.53 26.79
N GLN A 141 4.86 -1.33 25.86
CA GLN A 141 4.32 -2.67 26.09
C GLN A 141 4.95 -3.61 25.04
N PRO A 142 6.17 -4.13 25.26
CA PRO A 142 6.85 -4.97 24.28
C PRO A 142 6.08 -6.25 23.96
N ALA A 143 5.34 -6.80 24.92
CA ALA A 143 4.50 -7.97 24.72
C ALA A 143 3.40 -7.73 23.68
N MET A 144 2.76 -6.56 23.65
CA MET A 144 1.75 -6.21 22.64
C MET A 144 2.36 -6.07 21.26
N SER A 145 3.49 -5.39 21.15
CA SER A 145 4.22 -5.23 19.87
C SER A 145 4.63 -6.59 19.31
N LEU A 146 5.15 -7.48 20.14
CA LEU A 146 5.54 -8.82 19.74
C LEU A 146 4.34 -9.65 19.28
N ARG A 147 3.20 -9.52 19.97
CA ARG A 147 1.96 -10.20 19.56
C ARG A 147 1.48 -9.73 18.20
N LEU A 148 1.49 -8.41 17.95
CA LEU A 148 1.11 -7.85 16.64
C LEU A 148 2.05 -8.32 15.53
N LEU A 149 3.36 -8.33 15.78
CA LEU A 149 4.35 -8.83 14.81
C LEU A 149 4.16 -10.33 14.52
N LYS A 150 3.92 -11.15 15.54
CA LYS A 150 3.64 -12.59 15.36
C LYS A 150 2.40 -12.85 14.52
N LEU A 151 1.36 -12.00 14.64
CA LEU A 151 0.15 -12.11 13.83
C LEU A 151 0.37 -11.61 12.40
N ALA A 152 1.19 -10.57 12.21
CA ALA A 152 1.46 -9.99 10.90
C ALA A 152 2.50 -10.77 10.08
N ALA A 153 3.48 -11.42 10.75
CA ALA A 153 4.60 -12.07 10.09
C ALA A 153 4.18 -13.17 9.08
N PRO A 154 3.25 -14.09 9.39
CA PRO A 154 2.81 -15.10 8.43
C PRO A 154 2.19 -14.48 7.16
N LEU A 155 1.38 -13.43 7.33
CA LEU A 155 0.76 -12.72 6.21
C LEU A 155 1.81 -11.98 5.36
N ALA A 156 2.80 -11.38 6.00
CA ALA A 156 3.91 -10.73 5.30
C ALA A 156 4.72 -11.76 4.50
N ILE A 157 5.07 -12.89 5.10
CA ILE A 157 5.80 -13.98 4.42
C ILE A 157 4.97 -14.52 3.24
N GLN A 158 3.68 -14.74 3.42
CA GLN A 158 2.78 -15.16 2.35
C GLN A 158 2.82 -14.18 1.17
N ASN A 159 2.70 -12.88 1.42
CA ASN A 159 2.75 -11.86 0.36
C ASN A 159 4.12 -11.81 -0.34
N VAL A 160 5.22 -11.99 0.40
CA VAL A 160 6.56 -12.07 -0.19
C VAL A 160 6.68 -13.28 -1.12
N ILE A 161 6.21 -14.45 -0.69
CA ILE A 161 6.23 -15.67 -1.53
C ILE A 161 5.41 -15.47 -2.81
N ILE A 162 4.22 -14.91 -2.71
CA ILE A 162 3.36 -14.61 -3.88
C ILE A 162 4.07 -13.63 -4.82
N SER A 163 4.70 -12.58 -4.29
CA SER A 163 5.42 -11.58 -5.08
C SER A 163 6.63 -12.17 -5.80
N VAL A 164 7.42 -12.99 -5.10
CA VAL A 164 8.58 -13.70 -5.69
C VAL A 164 8.11 -14.67 -6.78
N GLY A 165 7.01 -15.40 -6.53
CA GLY A 165 6.38 -16.26 -7.53
C GLY A 165 5.97 -15.47 -8.78
N GLY A 166 5.33 -14.31 -8.60
CA GLY A 166 4.97 -13.42 -9.70
C GLY A 166 6.17 -12.92 -10.52
N LEU A 167 7.27 -12.54 -9.86
CA LEU A 167 8.51 -12.17 -10.54
C LEU A 167 9.12 -13.33 -11.33
N THR A 168 9.08 -14.54 -10.77
CA THR A 168 9.57 -15.74 -11.46
C THR A 168 8.76 -16.05 -12.72
N VAL A 169 7.43 -15.96 -12.62
CA VAL A 169 6.53 -16.13 -13.78
C VAL A 169 6.83 -15.04 -14.83
N GLN A 170 6.99 -13.78 -14.42
CA GLN A 170 7.30 -12.69 -15.33
C GLN A 170 8.64 -12.89 -16.05
N TYR A 171 9.65 -13.39 -15.34
CA TYR A 171 10.94 -13.74 -15.94
C TYR A 171 10.79 -14.79 -17.04
N VAL A 172 10.05 -15.86 -16.78
CA VAL A 172 9.78 -16.91 -17.79
C VAL A 172 8.99 -16.36 -18.98
N VAL A 173 7.94 -15.60 -18.70
CA VAL A 173 7.09 -14.98 -19.72
C VAL A 173 7.88 -14.07 -20.66
N ASN A 174 8.82 -13.29 -20.12
CA ASN A 174 9.68 -12.41 -20.93
C ASN A 174 10.54 -13.17 -21.95
N GLY A 175 10.83 -14.46 -21.68
CA GLY A 175 11.55 -15.33 -22.62
C GLY A 175 10.78 -15.73 -23.88
N PHE A 176 9.44 -15.60 -23.90
CA PHE A 176 8.60 -15.97 -25.05
C PHE A 176 8.42 -14.89 -26.12
N GLY A 177 9.03 -13.72 -25.92
CA GLY A 177 8.99 -12.61 -26.88
C GLY A 177 7.82 -11.66 -26.73
N PHE A 178 7.90 -10.52 -27.44
CA PHE A 178 7.04 -9.34 -27.23
C PHE A 178 5.54 -9.61 -27.36
N LEU A 179 5.11 -10.36 -28.36
CA LEU A 179 3.67 -10.65 -28.58
C LEU A 179 3.08 -11.49 -27.43
N PHE A 180 3.83 -12.46 -26.95
CA PHE A 180 3.41 -13.30 -25.83
C PHE A 180 3.31 -12.46 -24.55
N VAL A 181 4.31 -11.63 -24.26
CA VAL A 181 4.31 -10.71 -23.10
C VAL A 181 3.11 -9.77 -23.15
N ALA A 182 2.80 -9.19 -24.31
CA ALA A 182 1.64 -8.31 -24.47
C ALA A 182 0.32 -9.04 -24.18
N GLY A 183 0.12 -10.23 -24.75
CA GLY A 183 -1.07 -11.06 -24.50
C GLY A 183 -1.20 -11.48 -23.05
N PHE A 184 -0.10 -11.93 -22.44
CA PHE A 184 -0.05 -12.31 -21.03
C PHE A 184 -0.38 -11.13 -20.10
N THR A 185 0.16 -9.94 -20.40
CA THR A 185 -0.11 -8.72 -19.62
C THR A 185 -1.59 -8.31 -19.72
N ALA A 186 -2.19 -8.40 -20.91
CA ALA A 186 -3.61 -8.12 -21.09
C ALA A 186 -4.49 -9.14 -20.32
N ALA A 187 -4.16 -10.43 -20.39
CA ALA A 187 -4.86 -11.48 -19.65
C ALA A 187 -4.74 -11.28 -18.13
N ASN A 188 -3.55 -10.93 -17.63
CA ASN A 188 -3.33 -10.64 -16.21
C ASN A 188 -4.13 -9.44 -15.70
N LYS A 189 -4.33 -8.41 -16.53
CA LYS A 189 -5.19 -7.27 -16.16
C LYS A 189 -6.66 -7.69 -16.00
N LEU A 190 -7.16 -8.55 -16.89
CA LEU A 190 -8.51 -9.11 -16.76
C LEU A 190 -8.64 -10.03 -15.54
N TYR A 191 -7.65 -10.90 -15.32
CA TYR A 191 -7.58 -11.75 -14.14
C TYR A 191 -7.60 -10.95 -12.84
N GLY A 192 -6.83 -9.85 -12.77
CA GLY A 192 -6.78 -8.96 -11.61
C GLY A 192 -8.14 -8.36 -11.25
N VAL A 193 -8.99 -8.05 -12.24
CA VAL A 193 -10.37 -7.57 -11.97
C VAL A 193 -11.21 -8.67 -11.30
N LEU A 194 -11.08 -9.92 -11.74
CA LEU A 194 -11.80 -11.06 -11.14
C LEU A 194 -11.24 -11.38 -9.73
N GLU A 195 -9.94 -11.29 -9.55
CA GLU A 195 -9.26 -11.52 -8.27
C GLU A 195 -9.69 -10.51 -7.19
N MET A 196 -9.98 -9.26 -7.57
CA MET A 196 -10.46 -8.24 -6.63
C MET A 196 -11.72 -8.66 -5.87
N ALA A 197 -12.63 -9.40 -6.50
CA ALA A 197 -13.82 -9.91 -5.84
C ALA A 197 -13.44 -10.90 -4.72
N SER A 198 -12.54 -11.85 -5.01
CA SER A 198 -12.07 -12.85 -4.04
C SER A 198 -11.34 -12.22 -2.87
N LEU A 199 -10.46 -11.24 -3.13
CA LEU A 199 -9.75 -10.49 -2.10
C LEU A 199 -10.71 -9.70 -1.20
N SER A 200 -11.74 -9.07 -1.79
CA SER A 200 -12.76 -8.34 -1.04
C SER A 200 -13.53 -9.24 -0.08
N TYR A 201 -13.88 -10.44 -0.51
CA TYR A 201 -14.49 -11.48 0.35
C TYR A 201 -13.55 -11.88 1.49
N GLY A 202 -12.27 -12.10 1.20
CA GLY A 202 -11.25 -12.42 2.21
C GLY A 202 -11.17 -11.37 3.32
N TYR A 203 -11.14 -10.08 2.95
CA TYR A 203 -11.14 -8.97 3.92
C TYR A 203 -12.44 -8.90 4.74
N ALA A 204 -13.60 -9.11 4.10
CA ALA A 204 -14.88 -9.09 4.79
C ALA A 204 -14.98 -10.22 5.82
N ILE A 205 -14.61 -11.45 5.45
CA ILE A 205 -14.60 -12.61 6.36
C ILE A 205 -13.63 -12.40 7.51
N THR A 206 -12.42 -11.90 7.24
CA THR A 206 -11.42 -11.63 8.28
C THR A 206 -11.96 -10.64 9.32
N THR A 207 -12.61 -9.57 8.87
CA THR A 207 -13.22 -8.58 9.76
C THR A 207 -14.35 -9.19 10.57
N TYR A 208 -15.27 -9.91 9.93
CA TYR A 208 -16.42 -10.54 10.57
C TYR A 208 -16.00 -11.57 11.64
N VAL A 209 -15.08 -12.46 11.29
CA VAL A 209 -14.57 -13.49 12.23
C VAL A 209 -13.82 -12.83 13.39
N GLY A 210 -12.96 -11.82 13.09
CA GLY A 210 -12.22 -11.11 14.12
C GLY A 210 -13.12 -10.41 15.13
N GLN A 211 -14.19 -9.76 14.69
CA GLN A 211 -15.16 -9.11 15.58
C GLN A 211 -15.93 -10.14 16.43
N ASN A 212 -16.38 -11.24 15.86
CA ASN A 212 -17.12 -12.28 16.58
C ASN A 212 -16.25 -13.05 17.59
N LEU A 213 -14.96 -13.29 17.26
CA LEU A 213 -14.02 -13.90 18.21
C LEU A 213 -13.66 -12.95 19.36
N GLY A 214 -13.58 -11.66 19.08
CA GLY A 214 -13.29 -10.64 20.09
C GLY A 214 -14.48 -10.30 21.01
N ALA A 215 -15.69 -10.67 20.61
CA ALA A 215 -16.92 -10.46 21.39
C ALA A 215 -17.22 -11.59 22.40
N LYS A 216 -16.50 -12.71 22.32
CA LYS A 216 -16.53 -13.82 23.30
C LYS A 216 -15.53 -13.57 24.42
#